data_3160dc03febaf74c45d847beb92d7005
#
_entry.id   3160dc03febaf74c45d847beb92d7005
#
_cell.length_a   1.000
_cell.length_b   1.000
_cell.length_c   1.000
_cell.angle_alpha   90.00
_cell.angle_beta   90.00
_cell.angle_gamma   90.00
#
_symmetry.space_group_name_H-M   'P 1'
#
loop_
_entity.id
_entity.type
_entity.pdbx_description
1 polymer ?
#
loop_
_entity_poly.entity_id
_entity_poly.type
_entity_poly.pdbx_seq_one_letter_code
_entity_poly.pdbx_strand_id
1 'polypeptide(L)'
;YKTLVGKVSDKPMLPKMKIKEPSTLEISVRGGIENDIALKILTLEERALRAELSSIEKSHLPNLSLSGSLSYGDSQTLGNNISSGRISINSSLSLYSGGQKKARVKIASNKLVAKAIDIAVRKKTLQRDITTKWLDLMALKSSVIAKQEETNALNELYESIFEEWKLGGKTSLDTDQAYQNFLNSEVELVSSTTDILIAKIDLLAQIGTLRTKLQLR
;
A
#
# COMPACT_ATOMS: atom_id res chain seq x y z
N TYR A 1 20.52 -7.46 -11.90
CA TYR A 1 20.55 -6.09 -12.43
C TYR A 1 20.26 -6.07 -13.94
N LYS A 2 20.99 -6.86 -14.75
CA LYS A 2 20.78 -6.96 -16.21
C LYS A 2 19.34 -7.38 -16.57
N THR A 3 18.72 -8.27 -15.79
CA THR A 3 17.36 -8.78 -15.98
C THR A 3 16.28 -7.72 -15.72
N LEU A 4 16.54 -6.77 -14.80
CA LEU A 4 15.57 -5.74 -14.40
C LEU A 4 15.79 -4.40 -15.10
N VAL A 5 17.05 -4.04 -15.40
CA VAL A 5 17.43 -2.73 -15.96
C VAL A 5 17.87 -2.81 -17.42
N GLY A 6 18.12 -4.02 -17.93
CA GLY A 6 18.51 -4.27 -19.34
C GLY A 6 19.95 -3.87 -19.71
N LYS A 7 20.67 -3.19 -18.82
CA LYS A 7 22.06 -2.76 -19.02
C LYS A 7 22.94 -3.21 -17.85
N VAL A 8 24.20 -3.50 -18.12
CA VAL A 8 25.23 -3.75 -17.09
C VAL A 8 25.89 -2.42 -16.78
N SER A 9 25.98 -2.05 -15.50
CA SER A 9 26.75 -0.90 -15.07
C SER A 9 28.15 -1.36 -14.68
N ASP A 10 29.18 -0.77 -15.26
CA ASP A 10 30.58 -1.10 -14.96
C ASP A 10 31.02 -0.64 -13.54
N LYS A 11 30.30 0.29 -12.96
CA LYS A 11 30.51 0.75 -11.58
C LYS A 11 29.14 0.98 -10.92
N PRO A 12 28.58 -0.02 -10.23
CA PRO A 12 27.36 0.19 -9.46
C PRO A 12 27.67 1.14 -8.28
N MET A 13 27.11 2.32 -8.33
CA MET A 13 27.18 3.28 -7.21
C MET A 13 25.82 3.28 -6.51
N LEU A 14 25.84 3.27 -5.19
CA LEU A 14 24.63 3.52 -4.40
C LEU A 14 24.08 4.90 -4.76
N PRO A 15 22.81 5.01 -5.13
CA PRO A 15 22.22 6.30 -5.46
C PRO A 15 22.27 7.20 -4.23
N LYS A 16 22.83 8.40 -4.36
CA LYS A 16 22.81 9.45 -3.33
C LYS A 16 21.37 10.03 -3.24
N MET A 17 20.42 9.19 -2.85
CA MET A 17 19.04 9.63 -2.68
C MET A 17 18.90 10.34 -1.34
N LYS A 18 18.61 11.64 -1.36
CA LYS A 18 18.16 12.38 -0.17
C LYS A 18 16.70 12.03 0.12
N ILE A 19 16.47 10.83 0.64
CA ILE A 19 15.14 10.38 1.05
C ILE A 19 14.78 11.09 2.37
N LYS A 20 13.85 12.04 2.31
CA LYS A 20 13.38 12.74 3.50
C LYS A 20 12.39 11.87 4.26
N GLU A 21 12.84 11.35 5.39
CA GLU A 21 12.03 10.55 6.30
C GLU A 21 10.92 11.39 6.96
N PRO A 22 9.79 10.78 7.34
CA PRO A 22 8.85 11.41 8.25
C PRO A 22 9.54 11.67 9.60
N SER A 23 9.23 12.78 10.25
CA SER A 23 9.89 13.16 11.49
C SER A 23 9.43 12.36 12.71
N THR A 24 8.21 11.82 12.70
CA THR A 24 7.64 11.04 13.81
C THR A 24 6.82 9.86 13.34
N LEU A 25 6.66 8.85 14.21
CA LEU A 25 5.78 7.70 13.98
C LEU A 25 4.34 8.14 13.71
N GLU A 26 3.85 9.12 14.48
CA GLU A 26 2.47 9.60 14.35
C GLU A 26 2.18 10.20 12.97
N ILE A 27 3.10 11.00 12.44
CA ILE A 27 3.01 11.56 11.08
C ILE A 27 3.02 10.44 10.04
N SER A 28 3.83 9.41 10.25
CA SER A 28 3.91 8.24 9.37
C SER A 28 2.59 7.47 9.32
N VAL A 29 2.00 7.20 10.49
CA VAL A 29 0.72 6.48 10.59
C VAL A 29 -0.42 7.30 9.98
N ARG A 30 -0.50 8.60 10.28
CA ARG A 30 -1.51 9.49 9.70
C ARG A 30 -1.41 9.54 8.17
N GLY A 31 -0.19 9.77 7.66
CA GLY A 31 0.05 9.80 6.21
C GLY A 31 -0.30 8.49 5.53
N GLY A 32 0.00 7.35 6.15
CA GLY A 32 -0.38 6.03 5.63
C GLY A 32 -1.88 5.82 5.56
N ILE A 33 -2.62 6.22 6.59
CA ILE A 33 -4.09 6.13 6.60
C ILE A 33 -4.72 7.03 5.53
N GLU A 34 -4.19 8.24 5.35
CA GLU A 34 -4.71 9.20 4.36
C GLU A 34 -4.42 8.77 2.91
N ASN A 35 -3.29 8.12 2.67
CA ASN A 35 -2.85 7.75 1.32
C ASN A 35 -3.21 6.33 0.91
N ASP A 36 -3.63 5.45 1.82
CA ASP A 36 -3.94 4.05 1.50
C ASP A 36 -5.11 3.93 0.53
N ILE A 37 -4.82 3.41 -0.65
CA ILE A 37 -5.79 3.24 -1.73
C ILE A 37 -6.85 2.20 -1.35
N ALA A 38 -6.45 1.10 -0.68
CA ALA A 38 -7.38 0.06 -0.28
C ALA A 38 -8.40 0.59 0.73
N LEU A 39 -7.98 1.46 1.67
CA LEU A 39 -8.89 2.10 2.60
C LEU A 39 -9.86 3.05 1.89
N LYS A 40 -9.40 3.79 0.88
CA LYS A 40 -10.27 4.64 0.06
C LYS A 40 -11.32 3.81 -0.70
N ILE A 41 -10.93 2.68 -1.27
CA ILE A 41 -11.85 1.75 -1.93
C ILE A 41 -12.91 1.25 -0.93
N LEU A 42 -12.50 0.75 0.24
CA LEU A 42 -13.43 0.26 1.27
C LEU A 42 -14.42 1.34 1.73
N THR A 43 -13.97 2.60 1.86
CA THR A 43 -14.87 3.70 2.23
C THR A 43 -15.85 4.08 1.12
N LEU A 44 -15.47 3.95 -0.14
CA LEU A 44 -16.39 4.14 -1.27
C LEU A 44 -17.41 3.00 -1.37
N GLU A 45 -17.00 1.76 -1.13
CA GLU A 45 -17.88 0.59 -1.06
C GLU A 45 -18.88 0.71 0.10
N GLU A 46 -18.44 1.19 1.27
CA GLU A 46 -19.34 1.48 2.39
C GLU A 46 -20.43 2.49 2.00
N ARG A 47 -20.03 3.58 1.29
CA ARG A 47 -21.00 4.58 0.80
C ARG A 47 -21.96 3.98 -0.20
N ALA A 48 -21.51 3.11 -1.09
CA ALA A 48 -22.37 2.41 -2.05
C ALA A 48 -23.38 1.49 -1.33
N LEU A 49 -22.94 0.70 -0.34
CA LEU A 49 -23.82 -0.14 0.47
C LEU A 49 -24.84 0.67 1.29
N ARG A 50 -24.45 1.85 1.77
CA ARG A 50 -25.36 2.77 2.48
C ARG A 50 -26.45 3.30 1.53
N ALA A 51 -26.09 3.63 0.30
CA ALA A 51 -27.06 4.03 -0.73
C ALA A 51 -27.97 2.87 -1.12
N GLU A 52 -27.43 1.64 -1.24
CA GLU A 52 -28.20 0.41 -1.49
C GLU A 52 -29.22 0.17 -0.37
N LEU A 53 -28.80 0.24 0.90
CA LEU A 53 -29.70 0.11 2.05
C LEU A 53 -30.83 1.14 1.98
N SER A 54 -30.51 2.42 1.74
CA SER A 54 -31.50 3.48 1.60
C SER A 54 -32.49 3.21 0.44
N SER A 55 -32.00 2.67 -0.68
CA SER A 55 -32.88 2.27 -1.80
C SER A 55 -33.83 1.13 -1.43
N ILE A 56 -33.32 0.11 -0.72
CA ILE A 56 -34.16 -1.02 -0.25
C ILE A 56 -35.19 -0.54 0.77
N GLU A 57 -34.83 0.33 1.69
CA GLU A 57 -35.73 0.93 2.66
C GLU A 57 -36.86 1.70 1.97
N LYS A 58 -36.56 2.45 0.91
CA LYS A 58 -37.53 3.22 0.12
C LYS A 58 -38.35 2.38 -0.86
N SER A 59 -38.08 1.08 -0.99
CA SER A 59 -38.82 0.18 -1.89
C SER A 59 -40.30 0.00 -1.52
N HIS A 60 -40.79 0.68 -0.47
CA HIS A 60 -42.21 0.78 -0.16
C HIS A 60 -42.96 1.87 -0.94
N LEU A 61 -42.23 2.74 -1.60
CA LEU A 61 -42.82 3.75 -2.47
C LEU A 61 -43.28 3.12 -3.78
N PRO A 62 -44.35 3.68 -4.41
CA PRO A 62 -44.76 3.23 -5.72
C PRO A 62 -43.64 3.35 -6.75
N ASN A 63 -43.42 2.32 -7.56
CA ASN A 63 -42.54 2.41 -8.69
C ASN A 63 -43.30 3.05 -9.85
N LEU A 64 -42.81 4.20 -10.31
CA LEU A 64 -43.38 4.96 -11.41
C LEU A 64 -42.52 4.82 -12.65
N SER A 65 -43.06 4.32 -13.75
CA SER A 65 -42.36 4.21 -15.03
C SER A 65 -43.12 4.94 -16.13
N LEU A 66 -42.40 5.74 -16.91
CA LEU A 66 -42.87 6.37 -18.13
C LEU A 66 -42.28 5.61 -19.32
N SER A 67 -43.11 5.16 -20.22
CA SER A 67 -42.69 4.52 -21.46
C SER A 67 -43.35 5.17 -22.65
N GLY A 68 -42.54 5.38 -23.71
CA GLY A 68 -43.01 5.87 -25.01
C GLY A 68 -42.59 4.89 -26.12
N SER A 69 -43.53 4.56 -26.99
CA SER A 69 -43.28 3.75 -28.17
C SER A 69 -43.85 4.39 -29.41
N LEU A 70 -43.04 4.41 -30.49
CA LEU A 70 -43.44 4.78 -31.82
C LEU A 70 -43.34 3.54 -32.70
N SER A 71 -44.42 3.15 -33.33
CA SER A 71 -44.44 2.02 -34.26
C SER A 71 -44.83 2.54 -35.66
N TYR A 72 -44.03 2.20 -36.62
CA TYR A 72 -44.29 2.42 -38.04
C TYR A 72 -44.39 1.06 -38.72
N GLY A 73 -45.52 0.80 -39.34
CA GLY A 73 -45.77 -0.47 -40.04
C GLY A 73 -46.32 -0.21 -41.44
N ASP A 74 -45.76 -0.88 -42.42
CA ASP A 74 -46.34 -0.95 -43.78
C ASP A 74 -47.22 -2.18 -43.87
N SER A 75 -48.52 -1.97 -44.07
CA SER A 75 -49.50 -3.05 -44.19
C SER A 75 -49.72 -3.29 -45.67
N GLN A 76 -49.08 -4.29 -46.27
CA GLN A 76 -49.27 -4.70 -47.67
C GLN A 76 -50.73 -5.16 -47.97
N THR A 77 -51.51 -5.49 -46.94
CA THR A 77 -52.91 -6.00 -47.09
C THR A 77 -53.93 -4.89 -47.20
N LEU A 78 -53.64 -3.67 -46.70
CA LEU A 78 -54.61 -2.56 -46.69
C LEU A 78 -54.12 -1.29 -47.42
N GLY A 79 -52.91 -1.31 -47.99
CA GLY A 79 -52.38 -0.22 -48.80
C GLY A 79 -52.12 1.10 -48.02
N ASN A 80 -52.12 1.08 -46.70
CA ASN A 80 -51.96 2.23 -45.82
C ASN A 80 -50.76 2.07 -44.87
N ASN A 81 -49.92 3.07 -44.84
CA ASN A 81 -48.90 3.21 -43.79
C ASN A 81 -49.57 3.51 -42.45
N ILE A 82 -49.43 2.64 -41.46
CA ILE A 82 -49.96 2.83 -40.13
C ILE A 82 -48.79 3.32 -39.26
N SER A 83 -48.91 4.56 -38.73
CA SER A 83 -48.04 5.07 -37.68
C SER A 83 -48.82 5.16 -36.39
N SER A 84 -48.28 4.57 -35.32
CA SER A 84 -48.90 4.64 -34.01
C SER A 84 -47.89 5.11 -32.96
N GLY A 85 -48.28 6.05 -32.12
CA GLY A 85 -47.51 6.51 -30.98
C GLY A 85 -48.27 6.19 -29.67
N ARG A 86 -47.56 5.66 -28.69
CA ARG A 86 -48.10 5.39 -27.37
C ARG A 86 -47.19 5.97 -26.30
N ILE A 87 -47.78 6.72 -25.39
CA ILE A 87 -47.14 7.16 -24.14
C ILE A 87 -47.92 6.54 -23.00
N SER A 88 -47.27 5.85 -22.10
CA SER A 88 -47.89 5.25 -20.92
C SER A 88 -47.15 5.53 -19.66
N ILE A 89 -47.87 5.86 -18.61
CA ILE A 89 -47.37 5.99 -17.23
C ILE A 89 -47.91 4.80 -16.44
N ASN A 90 -46.99 3.99 -15.92
CA ASN A 90 -47.35 2.85 -15.10
C ASN A 90 -46.92 3.09 -13.66
N SER A 91 -47.82 2.89 -12.71
CA SER A 91 -47.52 2.93 -11.28
C SER A 91 -47.79 1.56 -10.68
N SER A 92 -46.81 1.00 -9.99
CA SER A 92 -46.94 -0.30 -9.30
C SER A 92 -46.49 -0.19 -7.84
N LEU A 93 -47.33 -0.73 -6.94
CA LEU A 93 -47.05 -0.78 -5.52
C LEU A 93 -47.30 -2.20 -4.99
N SER A 94 -46.25 -2.80 -4.39
CA SER A 94 -46.39 -4.08 -3.69
C SER A 94 -46.92 -3.86 -2.27
N LEU A 95 -48.16 -4.24 -1.99
CA LEU A 95 -48.79 -4.06 -0.69
C LEU A 95 -48.30 -5.06 0.35
N TYR A 96 -47.97 -6.28 -0.08
CA TYR A 96 -47.46 -7.33 0.80
C TYR A 96 -46.49 -8.25 0.07
N SER A 97 -45.36 -8.52 0.70
CA SER A 97 -44.27 -9.32 0.12
C SER A 97 -43.81 -10.49 1.04
N GLY A 98 -44.71 -10.98 1.94
CA GLY A 98 -44.40 -12.13 2.80
C GLY A 98 -43.16 -11.94 3.69
N GLY A 99 -42.87 -10.72 4.13
CA GLY A 99 -41.69 -10.44 4.97
C GLY A 99 -40.36 -10.28 4.20
N GLN A 100 -40.35 -10.50 2.87
CA GLN A 100 -39.14 -10.45 2.03
C GLN A 100 -38.44 -9.09 2.13
N LYS A 101 -39.17 -7.99 2.18
CA LYS A 101 -38.61 -6.64 2.32
C LYS A 101 -37.84 -6.49 3.63
N LYS A 102 -38.43 -6.91 4.77
CA LYS A 102 -37.76 -6.87 6.09
C LYS A 102 -36.48 -7.69 6.10
N ALA A 103 -36.50 -8.86 5.46
CA ALA A 103 -35.31 -9.70 5.31
C ALA A 103 -34.23 -9.02 4.45
N ARG A 104 -34.59 -8.40 3.32
CA ARG A 104 -33.65 -7.65 2.47
C ARG A 104 -33.00 -6.47 3.19
N VAL A 105 -33.77 -5.68 3.94
CA VAL A 105 -33.22 -4.58 4.77
C VAL A 105 -32.22 -5.11 5.77
N LYS A 106 -32.54 -6.21 6.47
CA LYS A 106 -31.63 -6.84 7.44
C LYS A 106 -30.33 -7.34 6.79
N ILE A 107 -30.42 -7.96 5.61
CA ILE A 107 -29.25 -8.40 4.85
C ILE A 107 -28.38 -7.21 4.46
N ALA A 108 -28.98 -6.15 3.90
CA ALA A 108 -28.23 -4.94 3.48
C ALA A 108 -27.60 -4.23 4.69
N SER A 109 -28.30 -4.14 5.82
CA SER A 109 -27.76 -3.60 7.07
C SER A 109 -26.58 -4.42 7.57
N ASN A 110 -26.67 -5.75 7.58
CA ASN A 110 -25.56 -6.61 7.99
C ASN A 110 -24.34 -6.48 7.07
N LYS A 111 -24.54 -6.34 5.75
CA LYS A 111 -23.45 -6.07 4.79
C LYS A 111 -22.76 -4.74 5.10
N LEU A 112 -23.51 -3.71 5.43
CA LEU A 112 -22.96 -2.40 5.81
C LEU A 112 -22.13 -2.49 7.10
N VAL A 113 -22.61 -3.20 8.12
CA VAL A 113 -21.88 -3.44 9.37
C VAL A 113 -20.59 -4.22 9.10
N ALA A 114 -20.65 -5.29 8.30
CA ALA A 114 -19.45 -6.06 7.92
C ALA A 114 -18.40 -5.16 7.24
N LYS A 115 -18.84 -4.30 6.31
CA LYS A 115 -17.93 -3.37 5.62
C LYS A 115 -17.30 -2.34 6.58
N ALA A 116 -18.05 -1.84 7.56
CA ALA A 116 -17.50 -0.95 8.59
C ALA A 116 -16.43 -1.64 9.45
N ILE A 117 -16.61 -2.94 9.74
CA ILE A 117 -15.61 -3.76 10.43
C ILE A 117 -14.37 -3.92 9.56
N ASP A 118 -14.50 -4.22 8.25
CA ASP A 118 -13.38 -4.33 7.32
C ASP A 118 -12.52 -3.04 7.31
N ILE A 119 -13.16 -1.88 7.29
CA ILE A 119 -12.50 -0.57 7.38
C ILE A 119 -11.73 -0.44 8.69
N ALA A 120 -12.34 -0.80 9.83
CA ALA A 120 -11.69 -0.73 11.12
C ALA A 120 -10.48 -1.68 11.22
N VAL A 121 -10.62 -2.91 10.72
CA VAL A 121 -9.54 -3.90 10.62
C VAL A 121 -8.41 -3.37 9.75
N ARG A 122 -8.72 -2.84 8.55
CA ARG A 122 -7.71 -2.28 7.64
C ARG A 122 -6.92 -1.16 8.30
N LYS A 123 -7.58 -0.22 9.00
CA LYS A 123 -6.92 0.87 9.73
C LYS A 123 -5.95 0.33 10.79
N LYS A 124 -6.37 -0.65 11.61
CA LYS A 124 -5.52 -1.25 12.64
C LYS A 124 -4.33 -2.01 12.04
N THR A 125 -4.56 -2.77 10.98
CA THR A 125 -3.48 -3.48 10.26
C THR A 125 -2.46 -2.49 9.72
N LEU A 126 -2.91 -1.42 9.06
CA LEU A 126 -2.04 -0.40 8.50
C LEU A 126 -1.22 0.31 9.59
N GLN A 127 -1.85 0.66 10.72
CA GLN A 127 -1.15 1.24 11.86
C GLN A 127 -0.07 0.31 12.39
N ARG A 128 -0.38 -0.98 12.59
CA ARG A 128 0.58 -1.99 13.04
C ARG A 128 1.76 -2.10 12.06
N ASP A 129 1.46 -2.25 10.76
CA ASP A 129 2.48 -2.49 9.75
C ASP A 129 3.44 -1.28 9.61
N ILE A 130 2.92 -0.05 9.66
CA ILE A 130 3.73 1.17 9.66
C ILE A 130 4.56 1.26 10.94
N THR A 131 3.98 0.93 12.10
CA THR A 131 4.71 0.94 13.38
C THR A 131 5.86 -0.06 13.36
N THR A 132 5.63 -1.28 12.86
CA THR A 132 6.68 -2.30 12.72
C THR A 132 7.81 -1.80 11.82
N LYS A 133 7.48 -1.31 10.61
CA LYS A 133 8.49 -0.77 9.68
C LYS A 133 9.27 0.43 10.25
N TRP A 134 8.61 1.26 11.04
CA TRP A 134 9.28 2.36 11.74
C TRP A 134 10.28 1.86 12.80
N LEU A 135 9.86 0.90 13.63
CA LEU A 135 10.72 0.31 14.65
C LEU A 135 11.90 -0.45 14.03
N ASP A 136 11.67 -1.20 12.96
CA ASP A 136 12.73 -1.88 12.20
C ASP A 136 13.77 -0.87 11.69
N LEU A 137 13.32 0.25 11.12
CA LEU A 137 14.22 1.32 10.68
C LEU A 137 15.03 1.93 11.83
N MET A 138 14.42 2.13 13.01
CA MET A 138 15.14 2.64 14.18
C MET A 138 16.18 1.63 14.70
N ALA A 139 15.82 0.35 14.73
CA ALA A 139 16.74 -0.73 15.11
C ALA A 139 17.94 -0.83 14.14
N LEU A 140 17.70 -0.76 12.84
CA LEU A 140 18.76 -0.77 11.83
C LEU A 140 19.69 0.44 11.97
N LYS A 141 19.16 1.63 12.26
CA LYS A 141 19.99 2.83 12.50
C LYS A 141 20.92 2.64 13.70
N SER A 142 20.40 2.08 14.80
CA SER A 142 21.22 1.79 15.97
C SER A 142 22.27 0.72 15.70
N SER A 143 21.90 -0.31 14.91
CA SER A 143 22.83 -1.37 14.49
C SER A 143 23.99 -0.83 13.65
N VAL A 144 23.72 0.08 12.71
CA VAL A 144 24.78 0.68 11.88
C VAL A 144 25.77 1.50 12.72
N ILE A 145 25.30 2.23 13.73
CA ILE A 145 26.20 2.94 14.65
C ILE A 145 27.11 1.96 15.37
N ALA A 146 26.58 0.86 15.92
CA ALA A 146 27.37 -0.17 16.56
C ALA A 146 28.38 -0.85 15.61
N LYS A 147 27.96 -1.14 14.37
CA LYS A 147 28.84 -1.71 13.35
C LYS A 147 29.96 -0.75 12.91
N GLN A 148 29.68 0.55 12.89
CA GLN A 148 30.73 1.56 12.62
C GLN A 148 31.79 1.56 13.72
N GLU A 149 31.39 1.51 14.99
CA GLU A 149 32.32 1.44 16.11
C GLU A 149 33.10 0.11 16.13
N GLU A 150 32.46 -1.00 15.80
CA GLU A 150 33.11 -2.30 15.63
C GLU A 150 34.19 -2.25 14.55
N THR A 151 33.85 -1.68 13.38
CA THR A 151 34.80 -1.54 12.26
C THR A 151 35.98 -0.65 12.65
N ASN A 152 35.75 0.46 13.34
CA ASN A 152 36.81 1.33 13.84
C ASN A 152 37.74 0.58 14.80
N ALA A 153 37.21 -0.15 15.77
CA ALA A 153 37.97 -0.93 16.72
C ALA A 153 38.79 -2.05 16.05
N LEU A 154 38.22 -2.74 15.04
CA LEU A 154 38.96 -3.76 14.27
C LEU A 154 40.05 -3.17 13.41
N ASN A 155 39.87 -1.96 12.87
CA ASN A 155 40.94 -1.25 12.18
C ASN A 155 42.11 -0.89 13.12
N GLU A 156 41.82 -0.33 14.29
CA GLU A 156 42.85 -0.02 15.31
C GLU A 156 43.59 -1.29 15.76
N LEU A 157 42.87 -2.40 15.93
CA LEU A 157 43.46 -3.69 16.28
C LEU A 157 44.39 -4.19 15.16
N TYR A 158 43.95 -4.10 13.91
CA TYR A 158 44.79 -4.46 12.77
C TYR A 158 46.08 -3.60 12.71
N GLU A 159 45.94 -2.30 12.85
CA GLU A 159 47.11 -1.39 12.86
C GLU A 159 48.08 -1.73 14.01
N SER A 160 47.58 -2.02 15.22
CA SER A 160 48.40 -2.42 16.36
C SER A 160 49.16 -3.73 16.10
N ILE A 161 48.47 -4.77 15.61
CA ILE A 161 49.08 -6.05 15.25
C ILE A 161 50.12 -5.88 14.14
N PHE A 162 49.85 -5.03 13.17
CA PHE A 162 50.74 -4.75 12.06
C PHE A 162 52.05 -4.09 12.54
N GLU A 163 52.00 -3.14 13.48
CA GLU A 163 53.17 -2.54 14.08
C GLU A 163 53.95 -3.53 14.96
N GLU A 164 53.27 -4.40 15.74
CA GLU A 164 53.91 -5.47 16.51
C GLU A 164 54.62 -6.50 15.60
N TRP A 165 54.01 -6.82 14.43
CA TRP A 165 54.63 -7.69 13.42
C TRP A 165 55.92 -7.10 12.88
N LYS A 166 55.97 -5.79 12.55
CA LYS A 166 57.18 -5.10 12.11
C LYS A 166 58.33 -5.18 13.14
N LEU A 167 57.96 -5.22 14.42
CA LEU A 167 58.93 -5.36 15.53
C LEU A 167 59.27 -6.84 15.84
N GLY A 168 58.72 -7.79 15.11
CA GLY A 168 58.93 -9.22 15.31
C GLY A 168 58.15 -9.85 16.44
N GLY A 169 57.17 -9.14 17.05
CA GLY A 169 56.32 -9.61 18.14
C GLY A 169 55.10 -10.40 17.71
N LYS A 170 54.73 -10.34 16.43
CA LYS A 170 53.57 -11.07 15.86
C LYS A 170 53.99 -11.79 14.57
N THR A 171 53.20 -12.78 14.14
CA THR A 171 53.41 -13.50 12.88
C THR A 171 52.65 -12.82 11.74
N SER A 172 53.02 -13.14 10.48
CA SER A 172 52.26 -12.71 9.31
C SER A 172 50.83 -13.24 9.33
N LEU A 173 50.62 -14.46 9.88
CA LEU A 173 49.28 -15.04 10.02
C LEU A 173 48.42 -14.23 10.96
N ASP A 174 48.92 -13.71 12.09
CA ASP A 174 48.17 -12.85 13.00
C ASP A 174 47.74 -11.57 12.30
N THR A 175 48.61 -10.98 11.49
CA THR A 175 48.33 -9.76 10.72
C THR A 175 47.28 -10.01 9.64
N ASP A 176 47.40 -11.11 8.89
CA ASP A 176 46.43 -11.47 7.87
C ASP A 176 45.03 -11.74 8.49
N GLN A 177 45.00 -12.41 9.64
CA GLN A 177 43.75 -12.67 10.36
C GLN A 177 43.10 -11.38 10.83
N ALA A 178 43.83 -10.45 11.40
CA ALA A 178 43.33 -9.15 11.83
C ALA A 178 42.81 -8.33 10.63
N TYR A 179 43.55 -8.33 9.52
CA TYR A 179 43.13 -7.67 8.29
C TYR A 179 41.83 -8.26 7.72
N GLN A 180 41.70 -9.59 7.68
CA GLN A 180 40.49 -10.25 7.24
C GLN A 180 39.26 -9.89 8.12
N ASN A 181 39.44 -9.84 9.44
CA ASN A 181 38.39 -9.43 10.36
C ASN A 181 37.95 -7.98 10.10
N PHE A 182 38.89 -7.06 9.88
CA PHE A 182 38.62 -5.69 9.51
C PHE A 182 37.85 -5.60 8.19
N LEU A 183 38.29 -6.27 7.13
CA LEU A 183 37.63 -6.27 5.84
C LEU A 183 36.21 -6.83 5.91
N ASN A 184 36.01 -7.90 6.67
CA ASN A 184 34.67 -8.49 6.87
C ASN A 184 33.74 -7.49 7.55
N SER A 185 34.23 -6.76 8.55
CA SER A 185 33.44 -5.73 9.24
C SER A 185 33.07 -4.56 8.33
N GLU A 186 33.97 -4.14 7.43
CA GLU A 186 33.67 -3.13 6.41
C GLU A 186 32.52 -3.59 5.47
N VAL A 187 32.60 -4.83 5.00
CA VAL A 187 31.56 -5.41 4.14
C VAL A 187 30.19 -5.44 4.88
N GLU A 188 30.19 -5.84 6.16
CA GLU A 188 28.99 -5.85 6.97
C GLU A 188 28.42 -4.44 7.22
N LEU A 189 29.29 -3.45 7.41
CA LEU A 189 28.88 -2.05 7.57
C LEU A 189 28.23 -1.52 6.29
N VAL A 190 28.81 -1.79 5.12
CA VAL A 190 28.23 -1.41 3.82
C VAL A 190 26.87 -2.09 3.62
N SER A 191 26.76 -3.38 3.93
CA SER A 191 25.51 -4.13 3.86
C SER A 191 24.44 -3.48 4.76
N SER A 192 24.75 -3.27 6.03
CA SER A 192 23.84 -2.67 7.01
C SER A 192 23.41 -1.25 6.62
N THR A 193 24.31 -0.47 6.01
CA THR A 193 23.97 0.86 5.49
C THR A 193 22.99 0.78 4.32
N THR A 194 23.15 -0.23 3.48
CA THR A 194 22.22 -0.49 2.37
C THR A 194 20.84 -0.93 2.90
N ASP A 195 20.80 -1.75 3.95
CA ASP A 195 19.55 -2.19 4.59
C ASP A 195 18.74 -1.03 5.16
N ILE A 196 19.40 -0.01 5.73
CA ILE A 196 18.73 1.24 6.12
C ILE A 196 18.06 1.91 4.93
N LEU A 197 18.73 1.98 3.78
CA LEU A 197 18.15 2.60 2.58
C LEU A 197 16.92 1.83 2.10
N ILE A 198 16.98 0.51 2.09
CA ILE A 198 15.85 -0.36 1.74
C ILE A 198 14.71 -0.15 2.73
N ALA A 199 14.98 -0.17 4.04
CA ALA A 199 13.96 0.03 5.07
C ALA A 199 13.29 1.41 4.97
N LYS A 200 14.02 2.46 4.61
CA LYS A 200 13.45 3.79 4.33
C LYS A 200 12.49 3.78 3.14
N ILE A 201 12.88 3.14 2.05
CA ILE A 201 12.05 3.00 0.85
C ILE A 201 10.77 2.21 1.19
N ASP A 202 10.90 1.11 1.91
CA ASP A 202 9.79 0.27 2.34
C ASP A 202 8.80 1.04 3.22
N LEU A 203 9.30 1.82 4.18
CA LEU A 203 8.47 2.67 5.02
C LEU A 203 7.71 3.71 4.19
N LEU A 204 8.37 4.38 3.25
CA LEU A 204 7.72 5.37 2.37
C LEU A 204 6.72 4.73 1.40
N ALA A 205 6.98 3.51 0.93
CA ALA A 205 6.06 2.74 0.13
C ALA A 205 4.79 2.41 0.93
N GLN A 206 4.96 1.97 2.20
CA GLN A 206 3.84 1.66 3.09
C GLN A 206 3.00 2.89 3.45
N ILE A 207 3.63 4.06 3.58
CA ILE A 207 2.94 5.35 3.81
C ILE A 207 2.24 5.86 2.52
N GLY A 208 2.57 5.29 1.35
CA GLY A 208 2.02 5.72 0.06
C GLY A 208 2.60 7.05 -0.47
N THR A 209 3.73 7.51 0.08
CA THR A 209 4.38 8.76 -0.32
C THR A 209 5.62 8.56 -1.20
N LEU A 210 5.94 7.32 -1.56
CA LEU A 210 7.15 6.97 -2.30
C LEU A 210 7.25 7.76 -3.62
N ARG A 211 6.16 7.80 -4.42
CA ARG A 211 6.12 8.50 -5.71
C ARG A 211 6.39 10.00 -5.57
N THR A 212 5.81 10.63 -4.55
CA THR A 212 5.94 12.07 -4.31
C THR A 212 7.33 12.43 -3.78
N LYS A 213 7.92 11.57 -2.94
CA LYS A 213 9.22 11.81 -2.31
C LYS A 213 10.41 11.51 -3.23
N LEU A 214 10.26 10.56 -4.16
CA LEU A 214 11.28 10.21 -5.15
C LEU A 214 11.18 11.04 -6.44
N GLN A 215 10.22 11.97 -6.57
CA GLN A 215 9.97 12.76 -7.78
C GLN A 215 9.88 11.90 -9.06
N LEU A 216 9.40 10.68 -8.92
CA LEU A 216 9.16 9.81 -10.07
C LEU A 216 7.96 10.36 -10.86
N ARG A 217 8.24 10.77 -12.10
CA ARG A 217 7.24 11.16 -13.10
C ARG A 217 6.55 9.94 -13.69
#